data_c7841aa59d98bff5af3d8369b8f5a5a3
#
_entry.id   c7841aa59d98bff5af3d8369b8f5a5a3
#
_cell.length_a   1.000
_cell.length_b   1.000
_cell.length_c   1.000
_cell.angle_alpha   90.00
_cell.angle_beta   90.00
_cell.angle_gamma   90.00
#
_symmetry.space_group_name_H-M   'P 1'
#
loop_
_entity.id
_entity.type
_entity.pdbx_description
1 polymer ?
#
loop_
_entity_poly.entity_id
_entity_poly.type
_entity_poly.pdbx_seq_one_letter_code
_entity_poly.pdbx_strand_id
1 'polypeptide(L)'
;SWGSVARVWDEASLEQRLRKIEALFAGTTSDGEREAARLAAERIRARLAEWRKLEGDIVMSYRLPDPWKRKLFVALCRRYELKPYREYRQRSSTVMLRAPETFHTHTLWPEFKALAGELDKHLRELTDRVVREAIHADVSEAAEGEPKLLPSASG
;
A
#
# COMPACT_ATOMS: atom_id res chain seq x y z
N SER A 1 17.16 -11.37 -19.65
CA SER A 1 18.56 -10.92 -19.78
C SER A 1 19.14 -10.53 -18.42
N TRP A 2 20.41 -10.70 -18.27
CA TRP A 2 21.14 -10.38 -17.04
C TRP A 2 20.96 -8.91 -16.61
N GLY A 3 20.92 -7.98 -17.55
CA GLY A 3 20.72 -6.56 -17.27
C GLY A 3 19.36 -6.23 -16.66
N SER A 4 18.32 -6.96 -17.03
CA SER A 4 16.97 -6.81 -16.51
C SER A 4 16.89 -7.31 -15.05
N VAL A 5 17.49 -8.46 -14.76
CA VAL A 5 17.52 -9.03 -13.40
C VAL A 5 18.34 -8.16 -12.46
N ALA A 6 19.53 -7.72 -12.87
CA ALA A 6 20.37 -6.82 -12.08
C ALA A 6 19.65 -5.50 -11.75
N ARG A 7 18.89 -4.96 -12.71
CA ARG A 7 18.12 -3.73 -12.53
C ARG A 7 17.02 -3.87 -11.46
N VAL A 8 16.29 -4.98 -11.48
CA VAL A 8 15.25 -5.30 -10.48
C VAL A 8 15.85 -5.41 -9.08
N TRP A 9 16.96 -6.10 -8.95
CA TRP A 9 17.64 -6.25 -7.66
C TRP A 9 18.12 -4.92 -7.10
N ASP A 10 18.70 -4.06 -7.94
CA ASP A 10 19.16 -2.74 -7.55
C ASP A 10 18.00 -1.82 -7.17
N GLU A 11 16.89 -1.89 -7.90
CA GLU A 11 15.67 -1.14 -7.58
C GLU A 11 15.13 -1.55 -6.21
N ALA A 12 14.99 -2.87 -5.95
CA ALA A 12 14.53 -3.38 -4.67
C ALA A 12 15.47 -2.97 -3.52
N SER A 13 16.78 -2.98 -3.74
CA SER A 13 17.76 -2.53 -2.74
C SER A 13 17.62 -1.05 -2.43
N LEU A 14 17.44 -0.20 -3.44
CA LEU A 14 17.22 1.24 -3.26
C LEU A 14 15.91 1.52 -2.52
N GLU A 15 14.85 0.79 -2.83
CA GLU A 15 13.58 0.88 -2.13
C GLU A 15 13.72 0.56 -0.65
N GLN A 16 14.44 -0.50 -0.32
CA GLN A 16 14.73 -0.86 1.07
C GLN A 16 15.50 0.23 1.79
N ARG A 17 16.51 0.81 1.14
CA ARG A 17 17.29 1.93 1.70
C ARG A 17 16.41 3.14 1.94
N LEU A 18 15.52 3.45 1.00
CA LEU A 18 14.59 4.56 1.13
C LEU A 18 13.66 4.38 2.33
N ARG A 19 13.10 3.20 2.50
CA ARG A 19 12.25 2.87 3.65
C ARG A 19 13.00 3.03 4.98
N LYS A 20 14.24 2.56 5.05
CA LYS A 20 15.08 2.72 6.25
C LYS A 20 15.37 4.18 6.55
N ILE A 21 15.68 4.98 5.53
CA ILE A 21 15.94 6.41 5.67
C ILE A 21 14.70 7.14 6.17
N GLU A 22 13.53 6.83 5.61
CA GLU A 22 12.26 7.42 6.04
C GLU A 22 11.90 7.06 7.48
N ALA A 23 12.18 5.82 7.90
CA ALA A 23 11.99 5.39 9.28
C ALA A 23 12.91 6.15 10.25
N LEU A 24 14.17 6.35 9.89
CA LEU A 24 15.10 7.15 10.65
C LEU A 24 14.67 8.61 10.73
N PHE A 25 14.22 9.18 9.62
CA PHE A 25 13.70 10.54 9.55
C PHE A 25 12.51 10.74 10.49
N ALA A 26 11.60 9.79 10.56
CA ALA A 26 10.45 9.84 11.45
C ALA A 26 10.84 9.73 12.92
N GLY A 27 11.94 9.05 13.23
CA GLY A 27 12.39 8.80 14.61
C GLY A 27 13.42 9.80 15.15
N THR A 28 13.97 10.68 14.30
CA THR A 28 15.04 11.60 14.73
C THR A 28 14.52 12.94 15.23
N THR A 29 15.16 13.48 16.25
CA THR A 29 14.91 14.83 16.77
C THR A 29 15.99 15.83 16.35
N SER A 30 17.10 15.37 15.75
CA SER A 30 18.20 16.19 15.30
C SER A 30 17.93 16.78 13.92
N ASP A 31 18.04 18.11 13.79
CA ASP A 31 17.84 18.81 12.51
C ASP A 31 18.88 18.40 11.46
N GLY A 32 20.14 18.20 11.87
CA GLY A 32 21.21 17.78 10.97
C GLY A 32 20.97 16.37 10.41
N GLU A 33 20.53 15.44 11.23
CA GLU A 33 20.20 14.09 10.82
C GLU A 33 18.98 14.07 9.91
N ARG A 34 17.96 14.88 10.18
CA ARG A 34 16.79 15.04 9.32
C ARG A 34 17.17 15.54 7.93
N GLU A 35 18.02 16.54 7.86
CA GLU A 35 18.46 17.09 6.58
C GLU A 35 19.29 16.09 5.80
N ALA A 36 20.19 15.36 6.44
CA ALA A 36 20.97 14.30 5.82
C ALA A 36 20.07 13.17 5.27
N ALA A 37 19.08 12.76 6.05
CA ALA A 37 18.11 11.74 5.63
C ALA A 37 17.25 12.22 4.45
N ARG A 38 16.81 13.49 4.47
CA ARG A 38 16.05 14.10 3.37
C ARG A 38 16.84 14.09 2.07
N LEU A 39 18.08 14.53 2.09
CA LEU A 39 18.95 14.54 0.91
C LEU A 39 19.24 13.15 0.39
N ALA A 40 19.48 12.19 1.27
CA ALA A 40 19.70 10.80 0.89
C ALA A 40 18.45 10.20 0.23
N ALA A 41 17.27 10.46 0.78
CA ALA A 41 16.00 10.02 0.20
C ALA A 41 15.77 10.62 -1.19
N GLU A 42 16.05 11.91 -1.37
CA GLU A 42 15.92 12.58 -2.67
C GLU A 42 16.83 11.96 -3.75
N ARG A 43 18.07 11.65 -3.39
CA ARG A 43 19.00 10.99 -4.32
C ARG A 43 18.50 9.63 -4.76
N ILE A 44 17.97 8.83 -3.85
CA ILE A 44 17.42 7.51 -4.15
C ILE A 44 16.19 7.64 -5.05
N ARG A 45 15.28 8.57 -4.76
CA ARG A 45 14.09 8.83 -5.59
C ARG A 45 14.46 9.26 -7.01
N ALA A 46 15.48 10.13 -7.15
CA ALA A 46 15.96 10.56 -8.46
C ALA A 46 16.49 9.39 -9.28
N ARG A 47 17.25 8.50 -8.65
CA ARG A 47 17.81 7.31 -9.30
C ARG A 47 16.74 6.31 -9.73
N LEU A 48 15.73 6.11 -8.89
CA LEU A 48 14.57 5.29 -9.23
C LEU A 48 13.79 5.87 -10.42
N ALA A 49 13.63 7.19 -10.46
CA ALA A 49 12.97 7.87 -11.57
C ALA A 49 13.71 7.67 -12.90
N GLU A 50 15.04 7.70 -12.89
CA GLU A 50 15.85 7.42 -14.08
C GLU A 50 15.64 6.00 -14.59
N TRP A 51 15.62 5.01 -13.69
CA TRP A 51 15.39 3.61 -14.08
C TRP A 51 14.00 3.40 -14.67
N ARG A 52 12.98 4.04 -14.11
CA ARG A 52 11.62 3.98 -14.66
C ARG A 52 11.57 4.49 -16.11
N LYS A 53 12.31 5.55 -16.41
CA LYS A 53 12.39 6.09 -17.78
C LYS A 53 13.01 5.11 -18.78
N LEU A 54 14.01 4.33 -18.34
CA LEU A 54 14.71 3.38 -19.20
C LEU A 54 13.86 2.15 -19.52
N GLU A 55 13.05 1.69 -18.60
CA GLU A 55 12.23 0.48 -18.78
C GLU A 55 10.98 0.70 -19.62
N GLY A 56 10.41 1.90 -19.56
CA GLY A 56 9.13 2.21 -20.16
C GLY A 56 7.95 1.84 -19.25
N ASP A 57 6.85 2.53 -19.44
CA ASP A 57 5.68 2.40 -18.61
C ASP A 57 4.64 1.47 -19.21
N ILE A 58 3.95 0.74 -18.36
CA ILE A 58 2.69 0.07 -18.69
C ILE A 58 1.58 0.61 -17.79
N VAL A 59 0.35 0.53 -18.24
CA VAL A 59 -0.82 0.89 -17.44
C VAL A 59 -1.40 -0.38 -16.83
N MET A 60 -1.51 -0.40 -15.51
CA MET A 60 -2.19 -1.46 -14.78
C MET A 60 -3.41 -0.92 -14.05
N SER A 61 -4.45 -1.75 -13.99
CA SER A 61 -5.65 -1.44 -13.21
C SER A 61 -5.61 -2.20 -11.88
N TYR A 62 -5.94 -1.49 -10.82
CA TYR A 62 -5.99 -2.05 -9.46
C TYR A 62 -7.42 -1.95 -8.94
N ARG A 63 -8.00 -3.10 -8.63
CA ARG A 63 -9.33 -3.14 -8.04
C ARG A 63 -9.21 -3.08 -6.52
N LEU A 64 -9.67 -1.98 -5.94
CA LEU A 64 -9.55 -1.66 -4.53
C LEU A 64 -10.94 -1.25 -3.98
N PRO A 65 -11.81 -2.22 -3.70
CA PRO A 65 -13.17 -1.91 -3.25
C PRO A 65 -13.22 -1.28 -1.86
N ASP A 66 -12.28 -1.61 -0.99
CA ASP A 66 -12.18 -1.01 0.34
C ASP A 66 -11.68 0.45 0.23
N PRO A 67 -12.49 1.45 0.65
CA PRO A 67 -12.09 2.86 0.54
C PRO A 67 -10.83 3.20 1.34
N TRP A 68 -10.58 2.54 2.47
CA TRP A 68 -9.38 2.76 3.27
C TRP A 68 -8.13 2.27 2.55
N LYS A 69 -8.18 1.07 1.98
CA LYS A 69 -7.09 0.51 1.20
C LYS A 69 -6.84 1.29 -0.08
N ARG A 70 -7.90 1.76 -0.73
CA ARG A 70 -7.77 2.61 -1.92
C ARG A 70 -7.06 3.92 -1.60
N LYS A 71 -7.43 4.56 -0.50
CA LYS A 71 -6.75 5.78 -0.02
C LYS A 71 -5.28 5.53 0.28
N LEU A 72 -4.97 4.41 0.92
CA LEU A 72 -3.61 3.99 1.21
C LEU A 72 -2.80 3.76 -0.06
N PHE A 73 -3.38 3.08 -1.05
CA PHE A 73 -2.75 2.84 -2.34
C PHE A 73 -2.42 4.14 -3.08
N VAL A 74 -3.36 5.06 -3.12
CA VAL A 74 -3.17 6.36 -3.77
C VAL A 74 -2.06 7.16 -3.07
N ALA A 75 -2.05 7.15 -1.74
CA ALA A 75 -1.01 7.82 -0.97
C ALA A 75 0.38 7.19 -1.23
N LEU A 76 0.45 5.87 -1.30
CA LEU A 76 1.70 5.17 -1.62
C LEU A 76 2.20 5.53 -3.02
N CYS A 77 1.32 5.59 -4.02
CA CYS A 77 1.68 6.03 -5.36
C CYS A 77 2.27 7.45 -5.37
N ARG A 78 1.64 8.35 -4.64
CA ARG A 78 2.10 9.75 -4.52
C ARG A 78 3.46 9.86 -3.85
N ARG A 79 3.76 8.98 -2.90
CA ARG A 79 5.08 8.90 -2.28
C ARG A 79 6.19 8.65 -3.30
N TYR A 80 5.89 7.89 -4.36
CA TYR A 80 6.80 7.63 -5.48
C TYR A 80 6.64 8.64 -6.62
N GLU A 81 5.97 9.75 -6.38
CA GLU A 81 5.71 10.80 -7.37
C GLU A 81 4.92 10.31 -8.59
N LEU A 82 4.14 9.25 -8.40
CA LEU A 82 3.24 8.72 -9.41
C LEU A 82 1.86 9.36 -9.28
N LYS A 83 1.15 9.41 -10.40
CA LYS A 83 -0.18 10.01 -10.48
C LYS A 83 -1.21 8.96 -10.84
N PRO A 84 -1.78 8.26 -9.85
CA PRO A 84 -2.87 7.34 -10.12
C PRO A 84 -4.09 8.12 -10.63
N TYR A 85 -4.89 7.49 -11.49
CA TYR A 85 -6.05 8.13 -12.09
C TYR A 85 -7.20 7.14 -12.22
N ARG A 86 -8.38 7.67 -12.56
CA ARG A 86 -9.56 6.87 -12.88
C ARG A 86 -9.96 7.15 -14.32
N GLU A 87 -10.38 6.13 -15.02
CA GLU A 87 -10.95 6.31 -16.34
C GLU A 87 -12.43 6.67 -16.23
N TYR A 88 -12.90 7.44 -17.21
CA TYR A 88 -14.31 7.81 -17.31
C TYR A 88 -15.19 6.56 -17.41
N ARG A 89 -16.26 6.51 -16.63
CA ARG A 89 -17.21 5.39 -16.54
C ARG A 89 -16.67 4.12 -15.90
N GLN A 90 -15.44 4.11 -15.39
CA GLN A 90 -14.97 3.00 -14.57
C GLN A 90 -15.62 2.99 -13.18
N ARG A 91 -15.65 1.80 -12.57
CA ARG A 91 -16.10 1.67 -11.20
C ARG A 91 -15.20 2.51 -10.28
N SER A 92 -15.81 3.14 -9.27
CA SER A 92 -15.09 3.95 -8.30
C SER A 92 -14.00 3.17 -7.55
N SER A 93 -14.13 1.84 -7.52
CA SER A 93 -13.16 0.94 -6.86
C SER A 93 -11.92 0.63 -7.70
N THR A 94 -11.85 1.06 -8.95
CA THR A 94 -10.72 0.79 -9.83
C THR A 94 -9.82 2.02 -9.94
N VAL A 95 -8.53 1.81 -9.75
CA VAL A 95 -7.49 2.84 -9.90
C VAL A 95 -6.52 2.41 -10.98
N MET A 96 -6.23 3.31 -11.90
CA MET A 96 -5.27 3.11 -12.98
C MET A 96 -3.93 3.72 -12.60
N LEU A 97 -2.86 3.05 -12.95
CA LEU A 97 -1.52 3.56 -12.71
C LEU A 97 -0.60 3.22 -13.87
N ARG A 98 0.13 4.24 -14.33
CA ARG A 98 1.17 4.13 -15.34
C ARG A 98 2.52 4.09 -14.64
N ALA A 99 3.23 2.98 -14.76
CA ALA A 99 4.56 2.79 -14.22
C ALA A 99 5.22 1.59 -14.90
N PRO A 100 6.55 1.39 -14.77
CA PRO A 100 7.20 0.19 -15.29
C PRO A 100 6.63 -1.09 -14.67
N GLU A 101 6.58 -2.15 -15.46
CA GLU A 101 6.06 -3.44 -15.01
C GLU A 101 6.76 -3.96 -13.76
N THR A 102 8.09 -3.88 -13.72
CA THR A 102 8.89 -4.31 -12.57
C THR A 102 8.54 -3.52 -11.31
N PHE A 103 8.28 -2.24 -11.45
CA PHE A 103 7.84 -1.40 -10.34
C PHE A 103 6.50 -1.86 -9.80
N HIS A 104 5.52 -2.13 -10.66
CA HIS A 104 4.20 -2.63 -10.25
C HIS A 104 4.30 -3.93 -9.46
N THR A 105 5.08 -4.89 -9.97
CA THR A 105 5.09 -6.26 -9.46
C THR A 105 6.06 -6.48 -8.31
N HIS A 106 7.21 -5.83 -8.32
CA HIS A 106 8.28 -6.07 -7.34
C HIS A 106 8.37 -5.02 -6.25
N THR A 107 7.85 -3.82 -6.47
CA THR A 107 7.95 -2.72 -5.51
C THR A 107 6.61 -2.31 -4.95
N LEU A 108 5.73 -1.83 -5.81
CA LEU A 108 4.47 -1.21 -5.39
C LEU A 108 3.53 -2.20 -4.70
N TRP A 109 3.24 -3.30 -5.37
CA TRP A 109 2.24 -4.26 -4.88
C TRP A 109 2.68 -4.97 -3.59
N PRO A 110 3.93 -5.46 -3.47
CA PRO A 110 4.39 -6.04 -2.20
C PRO A 110 4.35 -5.04 -1.05
N GLU A 111 4.77 -3.81 -1.27
CA GLU A 111 4.74 -2.76 -0.24
C GLU A 111 3.30 -2.40 0.16
N PHE A 112 2.42 -2.28 -0.83
CA PHE A 112 1.01 -2.04 -0.58
C PHE A 112 0.39 -3.16 0.26
N LYS A 113 0.65 -4.41 -0.06
CA LYS A 113 0.13 -5.56 0.71
C LYS A 113 0.62 -5.53 2.16
N ALA A 114 1.88 -5.19 2.39
CA ALA A 114 2.43 -5.08 3.73
C ALA A 114 1.75 -3.96 4.52
N LEU A 115 1.59 -2.80 3.92
CA LEU A 115 0.91 -1.65 4.54
C LEU A 115 -0.58 -1.92 4.78
N ALA A 116 -1.25 -2.58 3.84
CA ALA A 116 -2.65 -2.97 3.99
C ALA A 116 -2.85 -3.95 5.16
N GLY A 117 -1.91 -4.88 5.33
CA GLY A 117 -1.91 -5.79 6.48
C GLY A 117 -1.74 -5.05 7.82
N GLU A 118 -0.87 -4.05 7.87
CA GLU A 118 -0.72 -3.19 9.05
C GLU A 118 -1.98 -2.37 9.32
N LEU A 119 -2.60 -1.84 8.29
CA LEU A 119 -3.87 -1.14 8.42
C LEU A 119 -4.97 -2.04 8.98
N ASP A 120 -5.11 -3.26 8.46
CA ASP A 120 -6.08 -4.23 8.95
C ASP A 120 -5.86 -4.55 10.43
N LYS A 121 -4.61 -4.71 10.84
CA LYS A 121 -4.22 -4.95 12.22
C LYS A 121 -4.64 -3.78 13.14
N HIS A 122 -4.33 -2.56 12.75
CA HIS A 122 -4.67 -1.36 13.52
C HIS A 122 -6.18 -1.17 13.63
N LEU A 123 -6.91 -1.39 12.53
CA LEU A 123 -8.38 -1.30 12.54
C LEU A 123 -9.00 -2.35 13.46
N ARG A 124 -8.46 -3.55 13.47
CA ARG A 124 -8.91 -4.62 14.36
C ARG A 124 -8.67 -4.25 15.83
N GLU A 125 -7.47 -3.80 16.17
CA GLU A 125 -7.10 -3.38 17.51
C GLU A 125 -7.96 -2.21 18.00
N LEU A 126 -8.18 -1.22 17.11
CA LEU A 126 -9.03 -0.07 17.42
C LEU A 126 -10.49 -0.49 17.63
N THR A 127 -11.01 -1.36 16.78
CA THR A 127 -12.37 -1.88 16.89
C THR A 127 -12.56 -2.62 18.21
N ASP A 128 -11.63 -3.49 18.55
CA ASP A 128 -11.66 -4.24 19.81
C ASP A 128 -11.64 -3.30 21.03
N ARG A 129 -10.86 -2.25 20.95
CA ARG A 129 -10.80 -1.22 22.01
C ARG A 129 -12.13 -0.49 22.15
N VAL A 130 -12.73 -0.07 21.05
CA VAL A 130 -14.04 0.60 21.06
C VAL A 130 -15.12 -0.30 21.64
N VAL A 131 -15.12 -1.57 21.26
CA VAL A 131 -16.07 -2.56 21.80
C VAL A 131 -15.91 -2.70 23.31
N ARG A 132 -14.68 -2.85 23.80
CA ARG A 132 -14.42 -2.99 25.23
C ARG A 132 -14.71 -1.73 26.04
N GLU A 133 -14.24 -0.59 25.56
CA GLU A 133 -14.26 0.67 26.33
C GLU A 133 -15.54 1.48 26.17
N ALA A 134 -16.13 1.49 24.97
CA ALA A 134 -17.33 2.29 24.68
C ALA A 134 -18.63 1.48 24.76
N ILE A 135 -18.61 0.23 24.34
CA ILE A 135 -19.80 -0.63 24.33
C ILE A 135 -19.81 -1.56 25.55
N HIS A 136 -18.65 -1.82 26.15
CA HIS A 136 -18.46 -2.73 27.28
C HIS A 136 -18.93 -4.16 26.97
N ALA A 137 -18.62 -4.63 25.76
CA ALA A 137 -19.04 -5.92 25.24
C ALA A 137 -17.87 -6.85 24.96
N ASP A 138 -18.17 -8.12 24.72
CA ASP A 138 -17.23 -9.11 24.25
C ASP A 138 -16.79 -8.80 22.82
N VAL A 139 -15.50 -8.97 22.53
CA VAL A 139 -14.91 -8.71 21.22
C VAL A 139 -14.94 -9.91 20.27
N SER A 140 -15.47 -11.05 20.73
CA SER A 140 -15.53 -12.25 19.91
C SER A 140 -16.44 -12.09 18.70
N GLU A 141 -16.09 -12.79 17.64
CA GLU A 141 -16.89 -12.81 16.41
C GLU A 141 -18.22 -13.52 16.63
N ALA A 142 -19.20 -13.23 15.79
CA ALA A 142 -20.48 -13.89 15.81
C ALA A 142 -20.30 -15.41 15.60
N ALA A 143 -21.02 -16.21 16.40
CA ALA A 143 -20.96 -17.66 16.28
C ALA A 143 -21.62 -18.11 14.96
N GLU A 144 -21.01 -19.13 14.33
CA GLU A 144 -21.66 -19.79 13.20
C GLU A 144 -22.87 -20.58 13.69
N GLY A 145 -24.02 -20.28 13.11
CA GLY A 145 -25.24 -21.06 13.35
C GLY A 145 -25.39 -22.17 12.33
N GLU A 146 -26.12 -23.22 12.69
CA GLU A 146 -26.53 -24.21 11.69
C GLU A 146 -27.50 -23.57 10.70
N PRO A 147 -27.39 -23.89 9.39
CA PRO A 147 -28.34 -23.36 8.40
C PRO A 147 -29.74 -23.83 8.79
N LYS A 148 -30.59 -22.90 9.19
CA LYS A 148 -32.02 -23.20 9.41
C LYS A 148 -32.68 -23.32 8.06
N LEU A 149 -33.27 -24.48 7.84
CA LEU A 149 -34.23 -24.62 6.75
C LEU A 149 -35.37 -23.61 7.00
N LEU A 150 -35.53 -22.68 6.06
CA LEU A 150 -36.67 -21.77 6.12
C LEU A 150 -37.94 -22.63 6.16
N PRO A 151 -38.87 -22.34 7.09
CA PRO A 151 -40.15 -23.06 7.08
C PRO A 151 -40.74 -22.93 5.72
N SER A 152 -41.06 -24.06 5.11
CA SER A 152 -41.72 -24.08 3.80
C SER A 152 -43.00 -23.26 3.90
N ALA A 153 -43.19 -22.31 3.01
CA ALA A 153 -44.42 -21.53 2.91
C ALA A 153 -45.53 -22.42 2.35
N SER A 154 -45.84 -23.49 3.02
CA SER A 154 -47.05 -24.21 2.76
C SER A 154 -48.15 -23.59 3.60
N GLY A 155 -48.75 -22.63 3.02
CA GLY A 155 -49.97 -22.05 3.57
C GLY A 155 -51.11 -23.00 3.42
#